data_23b50ac0e3ea5cc813169a20f3dd76c3
#
_entry.id   23b50ac0e3ea5cc813169a20f3dd76c3
#
_cell.length_a   1.000
_cell.length_b   1.000
_cell.length_c   1.000
_cell.angle_alpha   90.00
_cell.angle_beta   90.00
_cell.angle_gamma   90.00
#
_symmetry.space_group_name_H-M   'P 1'
#
loop_
_entity.id
_entity.type
_entity.pdbx_description
1 polymer ?
#
loop_
_entity_poly.entity_id
_entity_poly.type
_entity_poly.pdbx_seq_one_letter_code
_entity_poly.pdbx_strand_id
1 'polypeptide(L)'
;MGLHPFNLCDNQGCEKETAMQDTANAKNLMSGETGDWELVIGLEVHAQVASQSKLFSGSSTAFGADPNSHVSLVDAAMPGMLPVINDECVAQAIRTGLGLKAQINLKSIFDRKNYFYPDLPQGYQISQYKHPVVGEGDVEIDVEGEVMHVGIERLHLEQDAGKSLHDQHPDYSYVDLNRSGVALMEIVSKPDMRSAKQAQAYVTKLRTILRYLGTCDGDMEKGNLRADVNVSVRKPGAGLGTRCEIKNVNSIRFIGQAIEVEARRQIEIIEDGGSIAQETRLFDPQKGETRAMRSKEEAHDYRYFPDPDLLPLELTQTWVDDLKKHLPELPDEKRARFLKAYGLSSYDASVLVAERESAEYFEAVAKGRDGKLAANWVINELFGRLNKEGKDVTASPMSAKQLGGIVDLISSNLISGKIAKDLFEIIWTEGGDPAEIVEKRGMKQVTDTGAIEKAVDEIIAANPDKVEQAKAKPSMLGWFVGQVMKSSGGKANPAAVNEILKAKLGI
;
A
#
# COMPACT_ATOMS: atom_id res chain seq x y z
N MET A 1 55.81 7.47 5.17
CA MET A 1 55.79 7.92 3.75
C MET A 1 54.98 6.92 2.96
N GLY A 2 53.86 7.31 2.36
CA GLY A 2 53.00 6.46 1.55
C GLY A 2 51.60 7.06 1.51
N LEU A 3 51.40 8.15 0.76
CA LEU A 3 50.14 8.79 0.46
C LEU A 3 49.38 7.93 -0.57
N HIS A 4 48.18 7.45 -0.25
CA HIS A 4 47.26 6.91 -1.24
C HIS A 4 46.45 8.05 -1.89
N PRO A 5 46.22 8.01 -3.20
CA PRO A 5 45.55 9.10 -3.92
C PRO A 5 44.06 9.05 -3.70
N PHE A 6 43.47 10.22 -3.45
CA PHE A 6 42.06 10.49 -3.54
C PHE A 6 41.53 10.18 -4.95
N ASN A 7 40.54 9.31 -5.07
CA ASN A 7 39.76 9.16 -6.28
C ASN A 7 38.88 10.41 -6.43
N LEU A 8 39.17 11.21 -7.44
CA LEU A 8 38.30 12.26 -7.93
C LEU A 8 37.08 11.60 -8.59
N CYS A 9 35.90 11.80 -8.02
CA CYS A 9 34.63 11.54 -8.72
C CYS A 9 34.61 12.39 -9.99
N ASP A 10 34.26 11.77 -11.12
CA ASP A 10 34.05 12.45 -12.40
C ASP A 10 32.99 13.54 -12.24
N ASN A 11 33.38 14.78 -12.38
CA ASN A 11 32.50 15.97 -12.28
C ASN A 11 31.27 15.91 -13.23
N GLN A 12 31.33 15.14 -14.31
CA GLN A 12 30.23 15.02 -15.27
C GLN A 12 29.07 14.11 -14.78
N GLY A 13 29.30 13.18 -13.87
CA GLY A 13 28.27 12.36 -13.25
C GLY A 13 27.48 13.14 -12.20
N CYS A 14 28.19 13.90 -11.37
CA CYS A 14 27.59 14.71 -10.30
C CYS A 14 26.76 15.89 -10.84
N GLU A 15 27.18 16.53 -11.93
CA GLU A 15 26.41 17.61 -12.60
C GLU A 15 25.13 17.09 -13.26
N LYS A 16 25.13 15.86 -13.80
CA LYS A 16 23.92 15.25 -14.40
C LYS A 16 22.92 14.80 -13.35
N GLU A 17 23.34 14.26 -12.23
CA GLU A 17 22.44 13.90 -11.13
C GLU A 17 21.83 15.15 -10.47
N THR A 18 22.62 16.19 -10.25
CA THR A 18 22.14 17.48 -9.73
C THR A 18 21.15 18.15 -10.71
N ALA A 19 21.44 18.13 -12.02
CA ALA A 19 20.56 18.71 -13.04
C ALA A 19 19.26 17.89 -13.23
N MET A 20 19.29 16.57 -13.06
CA MET A 20 18.07 15.73 -13.07
C MET A 20 17.21 15.95 -11.80
N GLN A 21 17.82 16.13 -10.65
CA GLN A 21 17.14 16.48 -9.40
C GLN A 21 16.50 17.87 -9.47
N ASP A 22 17.18 18.85 -10.05
CA ASP A 22 16.67 20.21 -10.22
C ASP A 22 15.48 20.27 -11.21
N THR A 23 15.48 19.47 -12.27
CA THR A 23 14.34 19.41 -13.22
C THR A 23 13.13 18.65 -12.67
N ALA A 24 13.33 17.63 -11.83
CA ALA A 24 12.26 16.92 -11.14
C ALA A 24 11.60 17.82 -10.06
N ASN A 25 12.39 18.65 -9.38
CA ASN A 25 11.88 19.61 -8.40
C ASN A 25 11.05 20.72 -9.03
N ALA A 26 11.34 21.16 -10.25
CA ALA A 26 10.58 22.22 -10.93
C ALA A 26 9.11 21.84 -11.21
N LYS A 27 8.77 20.56 -11.29
CA LYS A 27 7.39 20.09 -11.51
C LYS A 27 6.51 20.09 -10.24
N ASN A 28 7.11 20.14 -9.05
CA ASN A 28 6.42 19.99 -7.76
C ASN A 28 6.35 21.31 -6.99
N LEU A 29 6.40 22.45 -7.68
CA LEU A 29 6.32 23.75 -7.06
C LEU A 29 4.86 24.17 -6.85
N MET A 30 4.60 24.84 -5.72
CA MET A 30 3.33 25.46 -5.41
C MET A 30 3.41 26.98 -5.67
N SER A 31 2.54 27.49 -6.53
CA SER A 31 2.54 28.91 -6.86
C SER A 31 1.91 29.74 -5.76
N GLY A 32 2.59 30.83 -5.36
CA GLY A 32 2.11 31.90 -4.51
C GLY A 32 2.07 33.23 -5.25
N GLU A 33 1.74 34.31 -4.56
CA GLU A 33 1.68 35.67 -5.14
C GLU A 33 3.07 36.22 -5.49
N THR A 34 4.08 35.86 -4.71
CA THR A 34 5.47 36.30 -4.88
C THR A 34 6.33 35.31 -5.70
N GLY A 35 5.69 34.36 -6.40
CA GLY A 35 6.33 33.31 -7.20
C GLY A 35 6.25 31.94 -6.57
N ASP A 36 6.98 30.99 -7.11
CA ASP A 36 6.88 29.57 -6.75
C ASP A 36 7.56 29.24 -5.43
N TRP A 37 7.02 28.24 -4.77
CA TRP A 37 7.47 27.69 -3.48
C TRP A 37 7.73 26.20 -3.56
N GLU A 38 8.77 25.73 -2.92
CA GLU A 38 9.08 24.30 -2.74
C GLU A 38 8.56 23.83 -1.38
N LEU A 39 7.81 22.71 -1.41
CA LEU A 39 7.42 22.02 -0.18
C LEU A 39 8.56 21.13 0.29
N VAL A 40 8.72 21.01 1.60
CA VAL A 40 9.63 20.06 2.24
C VAL A 40 8.83 19.26 3.25
N ILE A 41 8.73 17.95 3.00
CA ILE A 41 7.83 17.07 3.73
C ILE A 41 8.61 15.87 4.28
N GLY A 42 8.43 15.60 5.58
CA GLY A 42 8.85 14.39 6.26
C GLY A 42 7.67 13.76 6.99
N LEU A 43 7.70 12.46 7.21
CA LEU A 43 6.66 11.74 7.91
C LEU A 43 7.22 10.91 9.07
N GLU A 44 6.44 10.84 10.13
CA GLU A 44 6.61 9.92 11.25
C GLU A 44 5.43 8.94 11.20
N VAL A 45 5.72 7.67 10.89
CA VAL A 45 4.69 6.65 10.72
C VAL A 45 4.76 5.68 11.89
N HIS A 46 3.67 5.61 12.65
CA HIS A 46 3.50 4.68 13.75
C HIS A 46 2.77 3.44 13.25
N ALA A 47 3.43 2.30 13.29
CA ALA A 47 2.88 1.01 12.90
C ALA A 47 2.77 0.09 14.12
N GLN A 48 1.56 -0.34 14.45
CA GLN A 48 1.35 -1.30 15.52
C GLN A 48 1.95 -2.64 15.12
N VAL A 49 2.82 -3.16 15.99
CA VAL A 49 3.52 -4.43 15.74
C VAL A 49 2.54 -5.60 15.78
N ALA A 50 2.58 -6.43 14.75
CA ALA A 50 1.84 -7.69 14.72
C ALA A 50 2.48 -8.68 15.72
N SER A 51 1.94 -8.71 16.92
CA SER A 51 2.31 -9.62 18.02
C SER A 51 1.08 -9.99 18.80
N GLN A 52 1.04 -11.19 19.38
CA GLN A 52 -0.06 -11.65 20.22
C GLN A 52 -0.03 -11.08 21.65
N SER A 53 1.12 -10.57 22.06
CA SER A 53 1.32 -9.94 23.36
C SER A 53 2.03 -8.59 23.23
N LYS A 54 1.92 -7.78 24.27
CA LYS A 54 2.44 -6.41 24.29
C LYS A 54 3.97 -6.36 24.34
N LEU A 55 4.54 -5.16 24.23
CA LEU A 55 5.99 -4.96 24.15
C LEU A 55 6.72 -5.41 25.42
N PHE A 56 6.14 -5.17 26.58
CA PHE A 56 6.77 -5.46 27.89
C PHE A 56 5.91 -6.28 28.83
N SER A 57 4.82 -6.85 28.35
CA SER A 57 3.94 -7.71 29.15
C SER A 57 3.31 -8.81 28.29
N GLY A 58 2.81 -9.86 28.95
CA GLY A 58 2.11 -10.96 28.29
C GLY A 58 0.63 -10.70 27.99
N SER A 59 0.13 -9.48 28.19
CA SER A 59 -1.27 -9.15 27.90
C SER A 59 -1.54 -9.18 26.40
N SER A 60 -2.77 -9.59 26.05
CA SER A 60 -3.21 -9.70 24.66
C SER A 60 -3.25 -8.34 23.94
N THR A 61 -2.93 -8.36 22.66
CA THR A 61 -3.07 -7.21 21.74
C THR A 61 -4.34 -7.27 20.90
N ALA A 62 -5.22 -8.25 21.11
CA ALA A 62 -6.42 -8.45 20.32
C ALA A 62 -7.35 -7.23 20.40
N PHE A 63 -7.82 -6.76 19.23
CA PHE A 63 -8.70 -5.62 19.10
C PHE A 63 -10.15 -5.98 19.46
N GLY A 64 -10.89 -5.03 20.05
CA GLY A 64 -12.34 -5.15 20.26
C GLY A 64 -12.76 -5.90 21.54
N ALA A 65 -11.84 -6.12 22.46
CA ALA A 65 -12.16 -6.66 23.79
C ALA A 65 -12.84 -5.61 24.69
N ASP A 66 -13.49 -6.08 25.77
CA ASP A 66 -14.09 -5.21 26.77
C ASP A 66 -13.05 -4.26 27.37
N PRO A 67 -13.38 -2.99 27.68
CA PRO A 67 -12.45 -2.02 28.23
C PRO A 67 -11.69 -2.57 29.45
N ASN A 68 -10.38 -2.35 29.49
CA ASN A 68 -9.47 -2.78 30.56
C ASN A 68 -9.40 -4.30 30.82
N SER A 69 -9.82 -5.15 29.86
CA SER A 69 -9.73 -6.61 29.98
C SER A 69 -8.36 -7.16 29.55
N HIS A 70 -7.62 -6.42 28.73
CA HIS A 70 -6.28 -6.77 28.25
C HIS A 70 -5.20 -5.91 28.93
N VAL A 71 -5.18 -5.88 30.26
CA VAL A 71 -4.27 -5.03 31.05
C VAL A 71 -3.55 -5.88 32.09
N SER A 72 -2.23 -5.90 32.04
CA SER A 72 -1.40 -6.49 33.08
C SER A 72 -1.08 -5.46 34.17
N LEU A 73 -0.48 -5.93 35.26
CA LEU A 73 0.01 -5.04 36.32
C LEU A 73 1.15 -4.13 35.85
N VAL A 74 1.92 -4.56 34.84
CA VAL A 74 2.94 -3.73 34.17
C VAL A 74 2.27 -2.62 33.37
N ASP A 75 1.24 -2.94 32.58
CA ASP A 75 0.51 -1.95 31.74
C ASP A 75 -0.23 -0.93 32.62
N ALA A 76 -0.69 -1.32 33.79
CA ALA A 76 -1.33 -0.45 34.77
C ALA A 76 -0.34 0.30 35.68
N ALA A 77 0.96 0.17 35.44
CA ALA A 77 2.03 0.79 36.24
C ALA A 77 1.94 0.52 37.74
N MET A 78 1.55 -0.68 38.12
CA MET A 78 1.45 -1.06 39.54
C MET A 78 2.84 -1.10 40.19
N PRO A 79 2.98 -0.60 41.43
CA PRO A 79 4.27 -0.57 42.11
C PRO A 79 4.95 -1.96 42.18
N GLY A 80 6.24 -2.00 41.84
CA GLY A 80 7.06 -3.20 41.88
C GLY A 80 6.98 -4.08 40.61
N MET A 81 6.19 -3.69 39.61
CA MET A 81 6.15 -4.41 38.33
C MET A 81 7.20 -3.87 37.38
N LEU A 82 7.97 -4.79 36.79
CA LEU A 82 9.08 -4.45 35.88
C LEU A 82 8.76 -4.89 34.45
N PRO A 83 9.17 -4.10 33.43
CA PRO A 83 9.01 -4.46 32.02
C PRO A 83 9.92 -5.62 31.65
N VAL A 84 9.42 -6.53 30.80
CA VAL A 84 10.19 -7.62 30.18
C VAL A 84 9.98 -7.57 28.68
N ILE A 85 11.07 -7.40 27.91
CA ILE A 85 11.02 -7.25 26.46
C ILE A 85 10.41 -8.47 25.77
N ASN A 86 9.58 -8.23 24.77
CA ASN A 86 9.00 -9.26 23.92
C ASN A 86 9.88 -9.47 22.67
N ASP A 87 10.50 -10.63 22.57
CA ASP A 87 11.42 -10.99 21.47
C ASP A 87 10.73 -10.94 20.09
N GLU A 88 9.43 -11.28 20.00
CA GLU A 88 8.71 -11.20 18.73
C GLU A 88 8.56 -9.74 18.26
N CYS A 89 8.33 -8.80 19.17
CA CYS A 89 8.28 -7.37 18.79
C CYS A 89 9.63 -6.89 18.26
N VAL A 90 10.73 -7.35 18.85
CA VAL A 90 12.09 -7.05 18.36
C VAL A 90 12.32 -7.70 16.98
N ALA A 91 11.94 -8.97 16.81
CA ALA A 91 12.05 -9.67 15.54
C ALA A 91 11.25 -8.96 14.42
N GLN A 92 10.04 -8.47 14.72
CA GLN A 92 9.22 -7.72 13.78
C GLN A 92 9.87 -6.38 13.38
N ALA A 93 10.47 -5.66 14.32
CA ALA A 93 11.21 -4.44 14.03
C ALA A 93 12.43 -4.71 13.13
N ILE A 94 13.18 -5.79 13.39
CA ILE A 94 14.31 -6.22 12.55
C ILE A 94 13.83 -6.59 11.13
N ARG A 95 12.75 -7.40 11.01
CA ARG A 95 12.17 -7.75 9.70
C ARG A 95 11.75 -6.50 8.93
N THR A 96 11.13 -5.54 9.61
CA THR A 96 10.74 -4.26 9.01
C THR A 96 11.98 -3.48 8.54
N GLY A 97 12.99 -3.34 9.39
CA GLY A 97 14.25 -2.68 9.01
C GLY A 97 14.92 -3.31 7.80
N LEU A 98 14.99 -4.63 7.75
CA LEU A 98 15.52 -5.37 6.60
C LEU A 98 14.69 -5.13 5.32
N GLY A 99 13.36 -5.08 5.44
CA GLY A 99 12.47 -4.75 4.32
C GLY A 99 12.58 -3.31 3.82
N LEU A 100 12.99 -2.39 4.70
CA LEU A 100 13.31 -1.00 4.38
C LEU A 100 14.76 -0.82 3.91
N LYS A 101 15.49 -1.90 3.65
CA LYS A 101 16.92 -1.89 3.29
C LYS A 101 17.78 -1.12 4.30
N ALA A 102 17.35 -1.09 5.56
CA ALA A 102 17.96 -0.30 6.62
C ALA A 102 19.06 -1.08 7.36
N GLN A 103 19.94 -0.32 7.99
CA GLN A 103 20.95 -0.87 8.88
C GLN A 103 20.31 -1.35 10.19
N ILE A 104 20.58 -2.59 10.60
CA ILE A 104 20.19 -3.11 11.91
C ILE A 104 21.29 -2.81 12.92
N ASN A 105 20.95 -2.12 14.01
CA ASN A 105 21.87 -1.80 15.08
C ASN A 105 21.91 -2.98 16.09
N LEU A 106 23.06 -3.63 16.20
CA LEU A 106 23.24 -4.79 17.06
C LEU A 106 23.16 -4.45 18.56
N LYS A 107 23.24 -3.17 18.91
CA LYS A 107 23.04 -2.68 20.27
C LYS A 107 22.11 -1.48 20.25
N SER A 108 21.02 -1.59 21.01
CA SER A 108 20.06 -0.49 21.15
C SER A 108 19.69 -0.31 22.63
N ILE A 109 19.12 0.85 22.95
CA ILE A 109 18.79 1.24 24.33
C ILE A 109 17.39 1.77 24.36
N PHE A 110 16.60 1.31 25.32
CA PHE A 110 15.31 1.89 25.64
C PHE A 110 15.49 3.06 26.62
N ASP A 111 14.84 4.16 26.30
CA ASP A 111 14.81 5.41 27.07
C ASP A 111 13.41 5.65 27.63
N ARG A 112 13.32 6.42 28.71
CA ARG A 112 12.06 6.98 29.20
C ARG A 112 11.84 8.34 28.55
N LYS A 113 10.72 8.47 27.83
CA LYS A 113 10.17 9.73 27.30
C LYS A 113 9.13 10.24 28.29
N ASN A 114 9.47 11.27 29.07
CA ASN A 114 8.66 11.70 30.21
C ASN A 114 7.57 12.68 29.79
N TYR A 115 6.31 12.29 29.95
CA TYR A 115 5.12 13.15 29.79
C TYR A 115 3.93 12.50 30.49
N PHE A 116 2.91 13.31 30.83
CA PHE A 116 1.80 12.87 31.66
C PHE A 116 0.48 12.94 30.92
N TYR A 117 -0.15 11.76 30.77
CA TYR A 117 -1.52 11.63 30.29
C TYR A 117 -2.24 10.56 31.12
N PRO A 118 -3.59 10.67 31.32
CA PRO A 118 -4.36 9.68 32.09
C PRO A 118 -4.25 8.27 31.53
N ASP A 119 -4.09 8.13 30.22
CA ASP A 119 -3.96 6.85 29.49
C ASP A 119 -2.51 6.35 29.38
N LEU A 120 -1.59 7.01 30.08
CA LEU A 120 -0.19 6.59 30.26
C LEU A 120 0.13 6.50 31.75
N PRO A 121 -0.32 5.41 32.45
CA PRO A 121 -0.31 5.36 33.94
C PRO A 121 1.06 5.53 34.58
N GLN A 122 2.14 5.09 33.91
CA GLN A 122 3.51 5.18 34.42
C GLN A 122 4.09 6.60 34.36
N GLY A 123 3.42 7.55 33.66
CA GLY A 123 3.89 8.92 33.51
C GLY A 123 5.09 9.10 32.57
N TYR A 124 5.46 8.07 31.84
CA TYR A 124 6.47 8.07 30.77
C TYR A 124 6.14 7.00 29.75
N GLN A 125 6.67 7.14 28.54
CA GLN A 125 6.63 6.15 27.50
C GLN A 125 8.02 5.52 27.38
N ILE A 126 8.10 4.18 27.37
CA ILE A 126 9.33 3.49 27.02
C ILE A 126 9.47 3.55 25.51
N SER A 127 10.57 4.14 25.02
CA SER A 127 10.85 4.40 23.62
C SER A 127 12.35 4.25 23.37
N GLN A 128 12.85 4.58 22.18
CA GLN A 128 14.28 4.60 21.87
C GLN A 128 14.63 5.95 21.23
N TYR A 129 15.65 6.62 21.72
CA TYR A 129 16.04 7.95 21.26
C TYR A 129 17.33 7.92 20.45
N LYS A 130 18.47 7.84 21.15
CA LYS A 130 19.80 7.92 20.50
C LYS A 130 20.27 6.59 19.90
N HIS A 131 19.73 5.49 20.37
CA HIS A 131 20.18 4.15 20.02
C HIS A 131 18.99 3.30 19.56
N PRO A 132 18.35 3.64 18.42
CA PRO A 132 17.23 2.87 17.88
C PRO A 132 17.69 1.48 17.41
N VAL A 133 16.76 0.53 17.34
CA VAL A 133 17.05 -0.84 16.85
C VAL A 133 17.36 -0.84 15.34
N VAL A 134 16.81 0.11 14.56
CA VAL A 134 17.04 0.24 13.12
C VAL A 134 17.53 1.65 12.80
N GLY A 135 18.62 1.73 12.07
CA GLY A 135 19.21 2.97 11.57
C GLY A 135 18.68 3.40 10.21
N GLU A 136 19.55 4.04 9.43
CA GLU A 136 19.19 4.57 8.11
C GLU A 136 18.78 3.48 7.12
N GLY A 137 17.79 3.80 6.28
CA GLY A 137 17.25 2.94 5.25
C GLY A 137 16.72 3.71 4.06
N ASP A 138 15.99 3.01 3.17
CA ASP A 138 15.51 3.58 1.92
C ASP A 138 14.19 2.94 1.47
N VAL A 139 13.29 3.76 0.94
CA VAL A 139 12.04 3.33 0.31
C VAL A 139 11.94 3.92 -1.09
N GLU A 140 11.91 3.07 -2.10
CA GLU A 140 11.64 3.45 -3.47
C GLU A 140 10.14 3.62 -3.70
N ILE A 141 9.74 4.77 -4.25
CA ILE A 141 8.36 5.07 -4.64
C ILE A 141 8.28 5.43 -6.12
N ASP A 142 7.14 5.14 -6.74
CA ASP A 142 6.81 5.51 -8.12
C ASP A 142 5.63 6.49 -8.09
N VAL A 143 5.84 7.69 -8.61
CA VAL A 143 4.82 8.72 -8.71
C VAL A 143 4.66 9.12 -10.17
N GLU A 144 3.55 8.70 -10.78
CA GLU A 144 3.24 9.00 -12.19
C GLU A 144 4.32 8.54 -13.19
N GLY A 145 5.04 7.45 -12.86
CA GLY A 145 6.10 6.87 -13.67
C GLY A 145 7.49 7.46 -13.38
N GLU A 146 7.62 8.38 -12.44
CA GLU A 146 8.89 8.88 -11.95
C GLU A 146 9.25 8.13 -10.65
N VAL A 147 10.38 7.42 -10.68
CA VAL A 147 10.90 6.69 -9.52
C VAL A 147 11.75 7.64 -8.68
N MET A 148 11.50 7.66 -7.37
CA MET A 148 12.32 8.38 -6.42
C MET A 148 12.57 7.58 -5.15
N HIS A 149 13.58 7.96 -4.40
CA HIS A 149 13.97 7.35 -3.14
C HIS A 149 13.63 8.30 -1.98
N VAL A 150 13.01 7.75 -0.94
CA VAL A 150 12.76 8.44 0.31
C VAL A 150 13.61 7.78 1.39
N GLY A 151 14.56 8.53 1.94
CA GLY A 151 15.42 8.05 3.02
C GLY A 151 14.62 7.81 4.29
N ILE A 152 14.95 6.73 4.97
CA ILE A 152 14.52 6.48 6.36
C ILE A 152 15.63 6.94 7.27
N GLU A 153 15.31 7.79 8.23
CA GLU A 153 16.25 8.25 9.27
C GLU A 153 16.50 7.13 10.28
N ARG A 154 15.41 6.52 10.77
CA ARG A 154 15.41 5.42 11.74
C ARG A 154 14.06 4.75 11.84
N LEU A 155 14.06 3.55 12.44
CA LEU A 155 12.88 2.93 13.03
C LEU A 155 13.22 2.58 14.47
N HIS A 156 12.34 2.92 15.40
CA HIS A 156 12.48 2.54 16.80
C HIS A 156 11.22 1.91 17.36
N LEU A 157 11.39 1.12 18.43
CA LEU A 157 10.30 0.52 19.17
C LEU A 157 9.88 1.41 20.33
N GLU A 158 8.57 1.51 20.53
CA GLU A 158 7.99 2.22 21.67
C GLU A 158 6.66 1.61 22.10
N GLN A 159 6.19 1.98 23.29
CA GLN A 159 4.87 1.60 23.81
C GLN A 159 3.80 2.53 23.24
N ASP A 160 2.64 1.97 22.86
CA ASP A 160 1.43 2.78 22.63
C ASP A 160 0.80 3.19 23.98
N ALA A 161 0.12 4.34 24.01
CA ALA A 161 -0.70 4.78 25.13
C ALA A 161 -2.08 4.09 25.11
N GLY A 162 -2.82 4.16 26.19
CA GLY A 162 -4.21 3.73 26.25
C GLY A 162 -5.14 4.64 25.44
N LYS A 163 -6.41 4.69 25.81
CA LYS A 163 -7.41 5.61 25.24
C LYS A 163 -8.10 6.38 26.33
N SER A 164 -8.21 7.71 26.16
CA SER A 164 -9.08 8.57 26.95
C SER A 164 -10.38 8.81 26.20
N LEU A 165 -11.51 8.44 26.80
CA LEU A 165 -12.86 8.53 26.23
C LEU A 165 -13.57 9.71 26.90
N HIS A 166 -13.82 10.78 26.14
CA HIS A 166 -14.39 12.04 26.64
C HIS A 166 -15.85 12.25 26.30
N ASP A 167 -16.40 11.40 25.45
CA ASP A 167 -17.76 11.52 24.88
C ASP A 167 -18.82 10.65 25.57
N GLN A 168 -18.41 9.79 26.49
CA GLN A 168 -19.31 8.84 27.16
C GLN A 168 -20.00 9.42 28.41
N HIS A 169 -19.49 10.51 28.97
CA HIS A 169 -20.07 11.17 30.15
C HIS A 169 -19.75 12.67 30.16
N PRO A 170 -20.68 13.56 30.58
CA PRO A 170 -20.46 14.99 30.56
C PRO A 170 -19.38 15.47 31.56
N ASP A 171 -19.21 14.78 32.70
CA ASP A 171 -18.35 15.21 33.79
C ASP A 171 -17.12 14.30 34.00
N TYR A 172 -17.07 13.15 33.37
CA TYR A 172 -16.00 12.15 33.54
C TYR A 172 -15.39 11.73 32.22
N SER A 173 -14.07 11.55 32.21
CA SER A 173 -13.36 10.84 31.13
C SER A 173 -13.07 9.42 31.59
N TYR A 174 -13.38 8.45 30.72
CA TYR A 174 -13.03 7.05 30.98
C TYR A 174 -11.69 6.75 30.35
N VAL A 175 -10.90 5.86 31.00
CA VAL A 175 -9.61 5.42 30.52
C VAL A 175 -9.68 3.92 30.23
N ASP A 176 -9.35 3.56 28.99
CA ASP A 176 -9.19 2.19 28.54
C ASP A 176 -7.71 1.91 28.26
N LEU A 177 -7.11 1.02 29.06
CA LEU A 177 -5.72 0.65 29.00
C LEU A 177 -5.46 -0.60 28.13
N ASN A 178 -6.44 -1.11 27.40
CA ASN A 178 -6.24 -2.28 26.54
C ASN A 178 -5.12 -2.06 25.52
N ARG A 179 -4.99 -0.84 24.99
CA ARG A 179 -3.91 -0.47 24.06
C ARG A 179 -2.60 -0.10 24.76
N SER A 180 -2.63 0.33 26.03
CA SER A 180 -1.42 0.72 26.78
C SER A 180 -0.39 -0.41 26.75
N GLY A 181 0.83 -0.10 26.34
CA GLY A 181 1.92 -1.06 26.25
C GLY A 181 1.93 -1.94 25.00
N VAL A 182 0.98 -1.79 24.06
CA VAL A 182 1.07 -2.40 22.74
C VAL A 182 2.30 -1.85 22.02
N ALA A 183 3.05 -2.73 21.33
CA ALA A 183 4.26 -2.31 20.64
C ALA A 183 3.96 -1.47 19.40
N LEU A 184 4.66 -0.37 19.24
CA LEU A 184 4.70 0.45 18.04
C LEU A 184 6.11 0.43 17.44
N MET A 185 6.17 0.46 16.12
CA MET A 185 7.32 0.87 15.33
C MET A 185 7.07 2.30 14.88
N GLU A 186 7.87 3.27 15.34
CA GLU A 186 7.89 4.60 14.78
C GLU A 186 8.95 4.65 13.68
N ILE A 187 8.51 4.88 12.44
CA ILE A 187 9.34 4.94 11.24
C ILE A 187 9.42 6.38 10.80
N VAL A 188 10.61 6.97 10.91
CA VAL A 188 10.86 8.39 10.61
C VAL A 188 11.51 8.51 9.25
N SER A 189 10.89 9.21 8.31
CA SER A 189 11.48 9.51 7.02
C SER A 189 12.39 10.73 7.07
N LYS A 190 13.36 10.81 6.16
CA LYS A 190 14.04 12.05 5.83
C LYS A 190 13.08 13.00 5.11
N PRO A 191 13.31 14.34 5.15
CA PRO A 191 12.43 15.32 4.53
C PRO A 191 12.67 15.44 3.01
N ASP A 192 12.60 14.32 2.30
CA ASP A 192 12.95 14.19 0.88
C ASP A 192 11.76 14.45 -0.04
N MET A 193 10.53 14.38 0.47
CA MET A 193 9.32 14.54 -0.34
C MET A 193 9.01 16.02 -0.60
N ARG A 194 8.49 16.30 -1.81
CA ARG A 194 8.24 17.66 -2.33
C ARG A 194 6.79 17.88 -2.76
N SER A 195 5.93 16.86 -2.66
CA SER A 195 4.51 16.99 -3.01
C SER A 195 3.63 16.08 -2.17
N ALA A 196 2.35 16.42 -2.08
CA ALA A 196 1.33 15.60 -1.44
C ALA A 196 1.24 14.20 -2.06
N LYS A 197 1.39 14.09 -3.40
CA LYS A 197 1.38 12.81 -4.12
C LYS A 197 2.55 11.92 -3.71
N GLN A 198 3.75 12.48 -3.52
CA GLN A 198 4.92 11.74 -3.07
C GLN A 198 4.71 11.22 -1.64
N ALA A 199 4.15 12.03 -0.74
CA ALA A 199 3.83 11.61 0.63
C ALA A 199 2.78 10.48 0.66
N GLN A 200 1.73 10.58 -0.17
CA GLN A 200 0.73 9.53 -0.32
C GLN A 200 1.32 8.23 -0.88
N ALA A 201 2.17 8.32 -1.90
CA ALA A 201 2.86 7.18 -2.48
C ALA A 201 3.80 6.51 -1.46
N TYR A 202 4.52 7.30 -0.67
CA TYR A 202 5.40 6.80 0.39
C TYR A 202 4.61 6.01 1.44
N VAL A 203 3.53 6.56 1.99
CA VAL A 203 2.72 5.85 3.01
C VAL A 203 2.06 4.61 2.43
N THR A 204 1.58 4.68 1.18
CA THR A 204 1.04 3.51 0.47
C THR A 204 2.09 2.41 0.34
N LYS A 205 3.29 2.77 -0.11
CA LYS A 205 4.41 1.83 -0.28
C LYS A 205 4.84 1.21 1.05
N LEU A 206 5.01 2.05 2.07
CA LEU A 206 5.38 1.59 3.41
C LEU A 206 4.35 0.62 3.98
N ARG A 207 3.05 0.97 3.89
CA ARG A 207 1.95 0.09 4.29
C ARG A 207 2.00 -1.25 3.56
N THR A 208 2.24 -1.25 2.26
CA THR A 208 2.37 -2.48 1.46
C THR A 208 3.56 -3.33 1.96
N ILE A 209 4.73 -2.73 2.18
CA ILE A 209 5.92 -3.43 2.71
C ILE A 209 5.60 -4.08 4.06
N LEU A 210 5.01 -3.34 5.00
CA LEU A 210 4.65 -3.84 6.33
C LEU A 210 3.69 -5.03 6.27
N ARG A 211 2.69 -4.97 5.39
CA ARG A 211 1.74 -6.07 5.18
C ARG A 211 2.40 -7.29 4.53
N TYR A 212 3.28 -7.10 3.56
CA TYR A 212 4.03 -8.20 2.96
C TYR A 212 4.91 -8.92 3.97
N LEU A 213 5.58 -8.16 4.83
CA LEU A 213 6.40 -8.71 5.92
C LEU A 213 5.55 -9.37 7.03
N GLY A 214 4.27 -9.01 7.14
CA GLY A 214 3.41 -9.44 8.23
C GLY A 214 3.77 -8.78 9.56
N THR A 215 4.44 -7.62 9.54
CA THR A 215 4.90 -6.91 10.75
C THR A 215 3.90 -5.90 11.28
N CYS A 216 2.95 -5.46 10.43
CA CYS A 216 1.78 -4.65 10.76
C CYS A 216 0.66 -4.96 9.77
N ASP A 217 -0.60 -4.92 10.20
CA ASP A 217 -1.76 -5.11 9.32
C ASP A 217 -2.06 -3.91 8.42
N GLY A 218 -1.50 -2.73 8.76
CA GLY A 218 -1.67 -1.50 8.02
C GLY A 218 -3.09 -0.93 8.05
N ASP A 219 -3.90 -1.30 9.04
CA ASP A 219 -5.28 -0.81 9.19
C ASP A 219 -5.29 0.59 9.81
N MET A 220 -5.52 1.60 8.96
CA MET A 220 -5.58 3.00 9.39
C MET A 220 -6.90 3.33 10.10
N GLU A 221 -8.00 2.62 9.80
CA GLU A 221 -9.31 2.86 10.42
C GLU A 221 -9.32 2.42 11.88
N LYS A 222 -8.65 1.31 12.19
CA LYS A 222 -8.42 0.86 13.57
C LYS A 222 -7.34 1.66 14.31
N GLY A 223 -6.57 2.48 13.57
CA GLY A 223 -5.43 3.22 14.09
C GLY A 223 -4.18 2.38 14.29
N ASN A 224 -4.10 1.20 13.65
CA ASN A 224 -2.93 0.34 13.69
C ASN A 224 -1.78 0.87 12.80
N LEU A 225 -2.10 1.75 11.86
CA LEU A 225 -1.15 2.56 11.11
C LEU A 225 -1.58 4.02 11.17
N ARG A 226 -0.70 4.90 11.65
CA ARG A 226 -0.94 6.35 11.80
C ARG A 226 0.24 7.10 11.21
N ALA A 227 0.00 8.31 10.69
CA ALA A 227 1.08 9.16 10.19
C ALA A 227 0.94 10.57 10.73
N ASP A 228 2.02 11.09 11.29
CA ASP A 228 2.20 12.50 11.61
C ASP A 228 3.04 13.13 10.50
N VAL A 229 2.60 14.28 10.00
CA VAL A 229 3.15 14.91 8.79
C VAL A 229 3.87 16.19 9.16
N ASN A 230 5.16 16.27 8.89
CA ASN A 230 5.97 17.47 9.03
C ASN A 230 6.01 18.22 7.70
N VAL A 231 5.53 19.46 7.67
CA VAL A 231 5.50 20.31 6.48
C VAL A 231 6.20 21.63 6.73
N SER A 232 7.05 22.04 5.80
CA SER A 232 7.57 23.40 5.68
C SER A 232 7.61 23.82 4.22
N VAL A 233 7.67 25.13 3.96
CA VAL A 233 7.80 25.71 2.63
C VAL A 233 9.05 26.57 2.56
N ARG A 234 9.65 26.66 1.37
CA ARG A 234 10.79 27.52 1.09
C ARG A 234 10.78 28.03 -0.35
N LYS A 235 11.48 29.11 -0.62
CA LYS A 235 11.80 29.47 -2.01
C LYS A 235 12.79 28.43 -2.59
N PRO A 236 12.67 28.09 -3.88
CA PRO A 236 13.58 27.14 -4.52
C PRO A 236 15.06 27.52 -4.28
N GLY A 237 15.84 26.54 -3.82
CA GLY A 237 17.25 26.73 -3.49
C GLY A 237 17.56 27.43 -2.15
N ALA A 238 16.55 27.87 -1.40
CA ALA A 238 16.72 28.46 -0.07
C ALA A 238 16.94 27.37 1.02
N GLY A 239 17.40 27.78 2.20
CA GLY A 239 17.47 26.92 3.39
C GLY A 239 16.11 26.39 3.81
N LEU A 240 16.09 25.39 4.70
CA LEU A 240 14.84 24.82 5.21
C LEU A 240 13.99 25.89 5.95
N GLY A 241 12.69 25.86 5.67
CA GLY A 241 11.71 26.68 6.38
C GLY A 241 11.36 26.11 7.77
N THR A 242 10.57 26.87 8.54
CA THR A 242 10.04 26.40 9.83
C THR A 242 8.96 25.35 9.60
N ARG A 243 9.14 24.16 10.17
CA ARG A 243 8.18 23.04 10.04
C ARG A 243 7.02 23.18 11.03
N CYS A 244 5.84 22.75 10.58
CA CYS A 244 4.71 22.43 11.43
C CYS A 244 4.44 20.93 11.35
N GLU A 245 4.12 20.32 12.49
CA GLU A 245 3.68 18.94 12.59
C GLU A 245 2.15 18.88 12.49
N ILE A 246 1.60 18.02 11.63
CA ILE A 246 0.16 17.87 11.47
C ILE A 246 -0.26 16.49 11.98
N LYS A 247 -1.18 16.49 12.95
CA LYS A 247 -1.76 15.27 13.54
C LYS A 247 -3.20 15.04 13.08
N ASN A 248 -3.74 13.89 13.45
CA ASN A 248 -5.11 13.45 13.10
C ASN A 248 -5.33 13.16 11.62
N VAL A 249 -4.33 12.54 10.99
CA VAL A 249 -4.36 12.20 9.55
C VAL A 249 -4.56 10.70 9.40
N ASN A 250 -5.83 10.26 9.43
CA ASN A 250 -6.22 8.83 9.57
C ASN A 250 -6.42 8.13 8.22
N SER A 251 -6.04 8.74 7.11
CA SER A 251 -6.09 8.10 5.79
C SER A 251 -5.08 8.72 4.84
N ILE A 252 -4.64 7.94 3.85
CA ILE A 252 -3.71 8.40 2.81
C ILE A 252 -4.28 9.61 2.05
N ARG A 253 -5.60 9.67 1.85
CA ARG A 253 -6.25 10.82 1.24
C ARG A 253 -6.10 12.08 2.10
N PHE A 254 -6.31 11.95 3.42
CA PHE A 254 -6.21 13.09 4.34
C PHE A 254 -4.76 13.58 4.50
N ILE A 255 -3.77 12.69 4.38
CA ILE A 255 -2.35 13.09 4.32
C ILE A 255 -2.13 14.10 3.19
N GLY A 256 -2.58 13.79 1.98
CA GLY A 256 -2.45 14.72 0.85
C GLY A 256 -3.15 16.05 1.09
N GLN A 257 -4.39 16.02 1.56
CA GLN A 257 -5.17 17.23 1.84
C GLN A 257 -4.53 18.09 2.92
N ALA A 258 -4.08 17.49 4.02
CA ALA A 258 -3.43 18.20 5.13
C ALA A 258 -2.15 18.91 4.68
N ILE A 259 -1.34 18.26 3.85
CA ILE A 259 -0.11 18.83 3.28
C ILE A 259 -0.44 20.06 2.43
N GLU A 260 -1.40 19.95 1.51
CA GLU A 260 -1.76 21.05 0.61
C GLU A 260 -2.31 22.27 1.38
N VAL A 261 -3.20 22.02 2.34
CA VAL A 261 -3.80 23.07 3.17
C VAL A 261 -2.75 23.77 4.02
N GLU A 262 -1.88 23.01 4.67
CA GLU A 262 -0.84 23.59 5.53
C GLU A 262 0.21 24.34 4.71
N ALA A 263 0.61 23.83 3.57
CA ALA A 263 1.57 24.49 2.70
C ALA A 263 1.02 25.85 2.20
N ARG A 264 -0.24 25.90 1.78
CA ARG A 264 -0.90 27.16 1.37
C ARG A 264 -0.95 28.17 2.52
N ARG A 265 -1.37 27.73 3.71
CA ARG A 265 -1.39 28.57 4.90
C ARG A 265 -0.02 29.18 5.21
N GLN A 266 1.05 28.38 5.13
CA GLN A 266 2.42 28.85 5.38
C GLN A 266 2.86 29.85 4.32
N ILE A 267 2.58 29.60 3.05
CA ILE A 267 2.89 30.51 1.94
C ILE A 267 2.20 31.86 2.16
N GLU A 268 0.88 31.87 2.38
CA GLU A 268 0.09 33.07 2.62
C GLU A 268 0.66 33.93 3.77
N ILE A 269 0.95 33.30 4.91
CA ILE A 269 1.52 34.01 6.08
C ILE A 269 2.88 34.65 5.74
N ILE A 270 3.75 33.94 5.02
CA ILE A 270 5.09 34.45 4.69
C ILE A 270 4.98 35.57 3.62
N GLU A 271 4.10 35.43 2.66
CA GLU A 271 3.89 36.47 1.61
C GLU A 271 3.27 37.76 2.20
N ASP A 272 2.44 37.64 3.24
CA ASP A 272 1.92 38.75 4.02
C ASP A 272 2.98 39.38 4.98
N GLY A 273 4.23 38.92 4.96
CA GLY A 273 5.34 39.41 5.78
C GLY A 273 5.35 38.87 7.21
N GLY A 274 4.56 37.84 7.49
CA GLY A 274 4.53 37.12 8.75
C GLY A 274 5.64 36.07 8.87
N SER A 275 5.66 35.36 9.98
CA SER A 275 6.58 34.25 10.24
C SER A 275 5.83 33.00 10.72
N ILE A 276 6.35 31.82 10.36
CA ILE A 276 5.79 30.54 10.80
C ILE A 276 6.36 30.19 12.18
N ALA A 277 5.48 29.92 13.14
CA ALA A 277 5.86 29.34 14.42
C ALA A 277 5.99 27.79 14.25
N GLN A 278 6.99 27.22 14.91
CA GLN A 278 7.08 25.75 14.99
C GLN A 278 6.03 25.25 15.99
N GLU A 279 5.02 24.56 15.51
CA GLU A 279 3.88 24.12 16.31
C GLU A 279 3.32 22.79 15.82
N THR A 280 2.56 22.13 16.71
CA THR A 280 1.73 20.97 16.35
C THR A 280 0.32 21.46 16.00
N ARG A 281 -0.20 21.01 14.88
CA ARG A 281 -1.51 21.39 14.34
C ARG A 281 -2.39 20.15 14.17
N LEU A 282 -3.70 20.34 14.32
CA LEU A 282 -4.71 19.33 14.05
C LEU A 282 -5.35 19.59 12.69
N PHE A 283 -5.43 18.57 11.82
CA PHE A 283 -6.18 18.67 10.57
C PHE A 283 -7.66 18.38 10.82
N ASP A 284 -8.54 19.28 10.36
CA ASP A 284 -10.00 19.10 10.34
C ASP A 284 -10.44 18.78 8.89
N PRO A 285 -10.74 17.51 8.56
CA PRO A 285 -11.08 17.13 7.20
C PRO A 285 -12.46 17.63 6.75
N GLN A 286 -13.36 18.00 7.68
CA GLN A 286 -14.68 18.53 7.33
C GLN A 286 -14.58 19.99 6.90
N LYS A 287 -13.74 20.77 7.57
CA LYS A 287 -13.51 22.18 7.25
C LYS A 287 -12.41 22.39 6.21
N GLY A 288 -11.53 21.41 6.02
CA GLY A 288 -10.36 21.53 5.16
C GLY A 288 -9.36 22.56 5.69
N GLU A 289 -9.14 22.61 7.00
CA GLU A 289 -8.23 23.55 7.65
C GLU A 289 -7.33 22.87 8.70
N THR A 290 -6.20 23.48 9.00
CA THR A 290 -5.37 23.11 10.16
C THR A 290 -5.54 24.13 11.28
N ARG A 291 -5.59 23.67 12.54
CA ARG A 291 -5.65 24.52 13.72
C ARG A 291 -4.53 24.19 14.70
N ALA A 292 -3.94 25.20 15.33
CA ALA A 292 -2.91 24.99 16.33
C ALA A 292 -3.48 24.19 17.51
N MET A 293 -2.75 23.19 17.98
CA MET A 293 -3.06 22.42 19.19
C MET A 293 -2.33 22.98 20.40
N ARG A 294 -1.04 23.37 20.23
CA ARG A 294 -0.15 23.88 21.27
C ARG A 294 0.82 24.87 20.68
N SER A 295 1.16 25.89 21.45
CA SER A 295 2.23 26.82 21.12
C SER A 295 3.60 26.25 21.51
N LYS A 296 4.67 26.86 20.98
CA LYS A 296 6.06 26.47 21.23
C LYS A 296 6.48 26.56 22.70
N GLU A 297 5.79 27.38 23.50
CA GLU A 297 6.02 27.53 24.93
C GLU A 297 5.62 26.32 25.76
N GLU A 298 4.81 25.43 25.16
CA GLU A 298 4.38 24.14 25.74
C GLU A 298 5.13 22.93 25.15
N ALA A 299 6.20 23.15 24.33
CA ALA A 299 7.03 22.05 23.84
C ALA A 299 7.70 21.36 25.03
N HIS A 300 7.23 20.16 25.35
CA HIS A 300 7.76 19.38 26.44
C HIS A 300 9.21 18.98 26.16
N ASP A 301 10.12 19.39 27.02
CA ASP A 301 11.40 18.71 27.17
C ASP A 301 11.10 17.34 27.80
N TYR A 302 11.08 16.30 26.96
CA TYR A 302 10.79 14.92 27.41
C TYR A 302 11.87 14.34 28.32
N ARG A 303 12.99 15.03 28.53
CA ARG A 303 14.08 14.64 29.45
C ARG A 303 14.43 13.16 29.32
N TYR A 304 14.72 12.74 28.09
CA TYR A 304 15.08 11.37 27.81
C TYR A 304 16.28 10.92 28.66
N PHE A 305 16.16 9.72 29.26
CA PHE A 305 17.26 9.01 29.87
C PHE A 305 17.05 7.50 29.74
N PRO A 306 18.13 6.69 29.73
CA PRO A 306 18.01 5.23 29.63
C PRO A 306 17.13 4.68 30.74
N ASP A 307 16.21 3.77 30.35
CA ASP A 307 15.33 3.12 31.33
C ASP A 307 16.15 2.23 32.27
N PRO A 308 16.14 2.48 33.59
CA PRO A 308 16.95 1.72 34.54
C PRO A 308 16.50 0.28 34.74
N ASP A 309 15.25 -0.04 34.35
CA ASP A 309 14.67 -1.37 34.51
C ASP A 309 14.89 -2.27 33.29
N LEU A 310 15.48 -1.72 32.20
CA LEU A 310 15.78 -2.43 30.98
C LEU A 310 17.29 -2.45 30.71
N LEU A 311 17.83 -3.64 30.49
CA LEU A 311 19.20 -3.77 29.99
C LEU A 311 19.26 -3.31 28.52
N PRO A 312 20.44 -2.84 28.05
CA PRO A 312 20.66 -2.64 26.64
C PRO A 312 20.29 -3.90 25.82
N LEU A 313 19.55 -3.71 24.74
CA LEU A 313 19.20 -4.79 23.85
C LEU A 313 20.42 -5.12 22.99
N GLU A 314 20.98 -6.32 23.14
CA GLU A 314 22.11 -6.81 22.38
C GLU A 314 21.66 -7.92 21.43
N LEU A 315 21.74 -7.64 20.13
CA LEU A 315 21.39 -8.58 19.06
C LEU A 315 22.64 -9.28 18.54
N THR A 316 22.47 -10.52 18.09
CA THR A 316 23.54 -11.21 17.37
C THR A 316 23.36 -11.08 15.87
N GLN A 317 24.45 -10.93 15.12
CA GLN A 317 24.40 -10.92 13.66
C GLN A 317 23.76 -12.20 13.10
N THR A 318 24.02 -13.34 13.74
CA THR A 318 23.44 -14.63 13.36
C THR A 318 21.91 -14.61 13.40
N TRP A 319 21.31 -13.99 14.42
CA TRP A 319 19.86 -13.86 14.52
C TRP A 319 19.29 -12.93 13.43
N VAL A 320 19.95 -11.80 13.18
CA VAL A 320 19.57 -10.88 12.09
C VAL A 320 19.64 -11.58 10.73
N ASP A 321 20.72 -12.32 10.47
CA ASP A 321 20.90 -13.07 9.22
C ASP A 321 19.88 -14.21 9.08
N ASP A 322 19.47 -14.83 10.16
CA ASP A 322 18.43 -15.84 10.12
C ASP A 322 17.06 -15.25 9.81
N LEU A 323 16.69 -14.14 10.44
CA LEU A 323 15.47 -13.40 10.11
C LEU A 323 15.46 -12.97 8.64
N LYS A 324 16.62 -12.49 8.11
CA LYS A 324 16.76 -12.10 6.71
C LYS A 324 16.48 -13.24 5.74
N LYS A 325 16.93 -14.47 6.04
CA LYS A 325 16.69 -15.66 5.18
C LYS A 325 15.21 -16.04 5.08
N HIS A 326 14.41 -15.67 6.07
CA HIS A 326 13.00 -16.02 6.14
C HIS A 326 12.07 -14.87 5.72
N LEU A 327 12.64 -13.75 5.20
CA LEU A 327 11.80 -12.68 4.66
C LEU A 327 11.05 -13.17 3.41
N PRO A 328 9.77 -12.80 3.28
CA PRO A 328 9.04 -13.04 2.04
C PRO A 328 9.60 -12.17 0.91
N GLU A 329 9.33 -12.56 -0.34
CA GLU A 329 9.61 -11.69 -1.49
C GLU A 329 8.82 -10.39 -1.36
N LEU A 330 9.52 -9.26 -1.46
CA LEU A 330 8.93 -7.93 -1.30
C LEU A 330 8.20 -7.45 -2.55
N PRO A 331 7.32 -6.43 -2.44
CA PRO A 331 6.48 -5.97 -3.55
C PRO A 331 7.27 -5.61 -4.82
N ASP A 332 8.42 -4.96 -4.69
CA ASP A 332 9.23 -4.53 -5.83
C ASP A 332 9.88 -5.70 -6.56
N GLU A 333 10.43 -6.66 -5.81
CA GLU A 333 11.00 -7.89 -6.34
C GLU A 333 9.91 -8.71 -7.04
N LYS A 334 8.74 -8.84 -6.40
CA LYS A 334 7.59 -9.54 -6.95
C LYS A 334 7.05 -8.86 -8.21
N ARG A 335 6.97 -7.52 -8.23
CA ARG A 335 6.59 -6.74 -9.42
C ARG A 335 7.56 -6.98 -10.57
N ALA A 336 8.87 -6.88 -10.31
CA ALA A 336 9.90 -7.15 -11.32
C ALA A 336 9.80 -8.58 -11.87
N ARG A 337 9.55 -9.55 -10.99
CA ARG A 337 9.34 -10.94 -11.40
C ARG A 337 8.05 -11.10 -12.24
N PHE A 338 6.95 -10.45 -11.88
CA PHE A 338 5.69 -10.51 -12.65
C PHE A 338 5.85 -9.93 -14.06
N LEU A 339 6.54 -8.81 -14.20
CA LEU A 339 6.88 -8.25 -15.52
C LEU A 339 7.63 -9.27 -16.38
N LYS A 340 8.64 -9.93 -15.82
CA LYS A 340 9.52 -10.85 -16.53
C LYS A 340 8.89 -12.23 -16.76
N ALA A 341 8.31 -12.83 -15.71
CA ALA A 341 7.85 -14.22 -15.74
C ALA A 341 6.51 -14.38 -16.45
N TYR A 342 5.61 -13.40 -16.33
CA TYR A 342 4.27 -13.46 -16.91
C TYR A 342 4.07 -12.48 -18.08
N GLY A 343 5.09 -11.67 -18.41
CA GLY A 343 5.04 -10.69 -19.50
C GLY A 343 3.96 -9.61 -19.33
N LEU A 344 3.67 -9.24 -18.08
CA LEU A 344 2.65 -8.26 -17.73
C LEU A 344 3.06 -6.84 -18.10
N SER A 345 2.09 -5.94 -18.22
CA SER A 345 2.35 -4.50 -18.24
C SER A 345 2.80 -4.01 -16.85
N SER A 346 3.48 -2.86 -16.80
CA SER A 346 3.84 -2.20 -15.54
C SER A 346 2.63 -1.92 -14.67
N TYR A 347 1.52 -1.48 -15.28
CA TYR A 347 0.27 -1.22 -14.61
C TYR A 347 -0.33 -2.50 -13.99
N ASP A 348 -0.50 -3.58 -14.78
CA ASP A 348 -1.09 -4.83 -14.30
C ASP A 348 -0.27 -5.44 -13.16
N ALA A 349 1.07 -5.45 -13.30
CA ALA A 349 1.96 -5.92 -12.27
C ALA A 349 1.81 -5.11 -10.97
N SER A 350 1.73 -3.77 -11.06
CA SER A 350 1.55 -2.90 -9.88
C SER A 350 0.20 -3.13 -9.19
N VAL A 351 -0.88 -3.31 -9.95
CA VAL A 351 -2.21 -3.61 -9.40
C VAL A 351 -2.21 -4.94 -8.65
N LEU A 352 -1.58 -5.97 -9.23
CA LEU A 352 -1.56 -7.32 -8.64
C LEU A 352 -0.69 -7.41 -7.39
N VAL A 353 0.39 -6.63 -7.28
CA VAL A 353 1.28 -6.64 -6.11
C VAL A 353 0.90 -5.60 -5.04
N ALA A 354 -0.13 -4.81 -5.25
CA ALA A 354 -0.56 -3.78 -4.29
C ALA A 354 -0.89 -4.38 -2.90
N GLU A 355 -1.47 -5.58 -2.89
CA GLU A 355 -1.79 -6.35 -1.69
C GLU A 355 -1.21 -7.75 -1.82
N ARG A 356 -0.66 -8.29 -0.74
CA ARG A 356 -0.01 -9.61 -0.72
C ARG A 356 -0.95 -10.73 -1.17
N GLU A 357 -2.14 -10.73 -0.62
CA GLU A 357 -3.18 -11.74 -0.87
C GLU A 357 -3.63 -11.74 -2.34
N SER A 358 -3.68 -10.55 -2.95
CA SER A 358 -3.97 -10.38 -4.38
C SER A 358 -2.89 -10.98 -5.28
N ALA A 359 -1.62 -10.76 -4.91
CA ALA A 359 -0.49 -11.33 -5.63
C ALA A 359 -0.47 -12.87 -5.51
N GLU A 360 -0.66 -13.41 -4.31
CA GLU A 360 -0.71 -14.85 -4.06
C GLU A 360 -1.88 -15.51 -4.82
N TYR A 361 -3.04 -14.88 -4.83
CA TYR A 361 -4.20 -15.35 -5.60
C TYR A 361 -3.90 -15.38 -7.10
N PHE A 362 -3.34 -14.30 -7.65
CA PHE A 362 -2.93 -14.25 -9.05
C PHE A 362 -1.93 -15.36 -9.40
N GLU A 363 -0.89 -15.56 -8.60
CA GLU A 363 0.11 -16.61 -8.84
C GLU A 363 -0.52 -18.01 -8.87
N ALA A 364 -1.49 -18.26 -7.98
CA ALA A 364 -2.22 -19.51 -7.96
C ALA A 364 -3.08 -19.70 -9.23
N VAL A 365 -3.71 -18.63 -9.74
CA VAL A 365 -4.46 -18.67 -11.02
C VAL A 365 -3.51 -18.85 -12.20
N ALA A 366 -2.38 -18.12 -12.23
CA ALA A 366 -1.46 -18.13 -13.37
C ALA A 366 -0.58 -19.38 -13.45
N LYS A 367 -0.55 -20.21 -12.40
CA LYS A 367 0.31 -21.40 -12.34
C LYS A 367 0.05 -22.36 -13.49
N GLY A 368 1.01 -22.48 -14.42
CA GLY A 368 0.92 -23.33 -15.61
C GLY A 368 0.01 -22.78 -16.72
N ARG A 369 -0.36 -21.51 -16.67
CA ARG A 369 -1.29 -20.83 -17.59
C ARG A 369 -0.67 -19.61 -18.23
N ASP A 370 -1.35 -19.04 -19.23
CA ASP A 370 -0.98 -17.74 -19.80
C ASP A 370 -1.16 -16.63 -18.76
N GLY A 371 -0.04 -15.98 -18.39
CA GLY A 371 -0.01 -14.97 -17.34
C GLY A 371 -0.83 -13.73 -17.67
N LYS A 372 -0.87 -13.31 -18.95
CA LYS A 372 -1.65 -12.13 -19.36
C LYS A 372 -3.14 -12.41 -19.31
N LEU A 373 -3.56 -13.59 -19.75
CA LEU A 373 -4.96 -14.00 -19.69
C LEU A 373 -5.40 -14.12 -18.21
N ALA A 374 -4.59 -14.77 -17.37
CA ALA A 374 -4.85 -14.88 -15.94
C ALA A 374 -4.95 -13.48 -15.27
N ALA A 375 -4.00 -12.57 -15.54
CA ALA A 375 -4.02 -11.21 -15.01
C ALA A 375 -5.28 -10.45 -15.42
N ASN A 376 -5.66 -10.54 -16.69
CA ASN A 376 -6.88 -9.90 -17.19
C ASN A 376 -8.14 -10.37 -16.44
N TRP A 377 -8.27 -11.67 -16.18
CA TRP A 377 -9.40 -12.22 -15.44
C TRP A 377 -9.39 -11.85 -13.96
N VAL A 378 -8.22 -11.84 -13.34
CA VAL A 378 -8.08 -11.41 -11.93
C VAL A 378 -8.39 -9.93 -11.78
N ILE A 379 -7.78 -9.07 -12.61
CA ILE A 379 -7.92 -7.61 -12.45
C ILE A 379 -9.33 -7.13 -12.87
N ASN A 380 -9.80 -7.53 -14.05
CA ASN A 380 -11.01 -6.96 -14.60
C ASN A 380 -12.29 -7.66 -14.13
N GLU A 381 -12.30 -8.98 -14.03
CA GLU A 381 -13.51 -9.71 -13.65
C GLU A 381 -13.57 -9.90 -12.11
N LEU A 382 -12.53 -10.49 -11.50
CA LEU A 382 -12.57 -10.77 -10.07
C LEU A 382 -12.52 -9.49 -9.22
N PHE A 383 -11.48 -8.65 -9.41
CA PHE A 383 -11.37 -7.41 -8.62
C PHE A 383 -12.50 -6.44 -8.94
N GLY A 384 -12.93 -6.38 -10.22
CA GLY A 384 -14.09 -5.59 -10.60
C GLY A 384 -15.37 -6.02 -9.89
N ARG A 385 -15.56 -7.32 -9.64
CA ARG A 385 -16.69 -7.85 -8.88
C ARG A 385 -16.56 -7.61 -7.38
N LEU A 386 -15.39 -7.88 -6.81
CA LEU A 386 -15.10 -7.65 -5.39
C LEU A 386 -15.30 -6.18 -5.01
N ASN A 387 -14.79 -5.26 -5.82
CA ASN A 387 -14.93 -3.81 -5.59
C ASN A 387 -16.40 -3.36 -5.58
N LYS A 388 -17.25 -3.93 -6.46
CA LYS A 388 -18.69 -3.64 -6.45
C LYS A 388 -19.39 -4.10 -5.18
N GLU A 389 -18.87 -5.14 -4.53
CA GLU A 389 -19.39 -5.70 -3.28
C GLU A 389 -18.71 -5.14 -2.03
N GLY A 390 -17.70 -4.26 -2.18
CA GLY A 390 -16.91 -3.71 -1.08
C GLY A 390 -16.09 -4.77 -0.34
N LYS A 391 -15.63 -5.80 -1.06
CA LYS A 391 -14.87 -6.95 -0.54
C LYS A 391 -13.45 -6.94 -1.04
N ASP A 392 -12.54 -7.52 -0.27
CA ASP A 392 -11.19 -7.86 -0.72
C ASP A 392 -11.11 -9.30 -1.25
N VAL A 393 -9.93 -9.69 -1.75
CA VAL A 393 -9.71 -11.01 -2.35
C VAL A 393 -9.84 -12.16 -1.35
N THR A 394 -9.62 -11.92 -0.05
CA THR A 394 -9.73 -12.95 1.00
C THR A 394 -11.17 -13.33 1.27
N ALA A 395 -12.10 -12.41 1.01
CA ALA A 395 -13.54 -12.63 1.11
C ALA A 395 -14.18 -13.13 -0.20
N SER A 396 -13.36 -13.48 -1.21
CA SER A 396 -13.86 -13.99 -2.49
C SER A 396 -14.56 -15.34 -2.32
N PRO A 397 -15.80 -15.52 -2.82
CA PRO A 397 -16.44 -16.81 -2.86
C PRO A 397 -15.84 -17.75 -3.92
N MET A 398 -15.07 -17.18 -4.89
CA MET A 398 -14.40 -17.91 -5.95
C MET A 398 -12.95 -18.17 -5.58
N SER A 399 -12.54 -19.43 -5.54
CA SER A 399 -11.15 -19.82 -5.32
C SER A 399 -10.28 -19.59 -6.56
N ALA A 400 -8.97 -19.43 -6.37
CA ALA A 400 -8.01 -19.33 -7.47
C ALA A 400 -8.04 -20.58 -8.39
N LYS A 401 -8.37 -21.75 -7.85
CA LYS A 401 -8.54 -22.99 -8.63
C LYS A 401 -9.73 -22.88 -9.59
N GLN A 402 -10.85 -22.35 -9.14
CA GLN A 402 -12.05 -22.17 -9.97
C GLN A 402 -11.81 -21.14 -11.07
N LEU A 403 -11.23 -19.99 -10.74
CA LEU A 403 -10.88 -18.99 -11.75
C LEU A 403 -9.86 -19.51 -12.75
N GLY A 404 -8.85 -20.24 -12.27
CA GLY A 404 -7.88 -20.94 -13.13
C GLY A 404 -8.55 -21.93 -14.08
N GLY A 405 -9.55 -22.68 -13.63
CA GLY A 405 -10.35 -23.57 -14.46
C GLY A 405 -11.12 -22.85 -15.57
N ILE A 406 -11.65 -21.64 -15.32
CA ILE A 406 -12.24 -20.79 -16.36
C ILE A 406 -11.17 -20.40 -17.40
N VAL A 407 -9.98 -19.98 -16.95
CA VAL A 407 -8.86 -19.63 -17.83
C VAL A 407 -8.45 -20.83 -18.71
N ASP A 408 -8.41 -22.05 -18.14
CA ASP A 408 -8.11 -23.28 -18.89
C ASP A 408 -9.14 -23.55 -19.99
N LEU A 409 -10.43 -23.40 -19.69
CA LEU A 409 -11.52 -23.59 -20.65
C LEU A 409 -11.48 -22.57 -21.79
N ILE A 410 -11.06 -21.34 -21.53
CA ILE A 410 -10.85 -20.31 -22.54
C ILE A 410 -9.64 -20.67 -23.41
N SER A 411 -8.51 -20.99 -22.78
CA SER A 411 -7.25 -21.31 -23.49
C SER A 411 -7.37 -22.52 -24.38
N SER A 412 -8.20 -23.52 -24.00
CA SER A 412 -8.51 -24.69 -24.80
C SER A 412 -9.60 -24.47 -25.87
N ASN A 413 -10.11 -23.21 -26.00
CA ASN A 413 -11.22 -22.87 -26.90
C ASN A 413 -12.51 -23.68 -26.66
N LEU A 414 -12.69 -24.25 -25.46
CA LEU A 414 -13.93 -24.95 -25.11
C LEU A 414 -15.09 -23.98 -24.84
N ILE A 415 -14.78 -22.75 -24.39
CA ILE A 415 -15.77 -21.69 -24.17
C ILE A 415 -15.28 -20.36 -24.75
N SER A 416 -16.22 -19.56 -25.19
CA SER A 416 -15.93 -18.16 -25.61
C SER A 416 -15.79 -17.22 -24.40
N GLY A 417 -15.18 -16.05 -24.59
CA GLY A 417 -15.07 -15.05 -23.54
C GLY A 417 -16.44 -14.60 -22.95
N LYS A 418 -17.51 -14.62 -23.76
CA LYS A 418 -18.87 -14.35 -23.28
C LYS A 418 -19.35 -15.47 -22.37
N ILE A 419 -19.21 -16.72 -22.81
CA ILE A 419 -19.60 -17.89 -22.00
C ILE A 419 -18.81 -17.94 -20.70
N ALA A 420 -17.54 -17.57 -20.74
CA ALA A 420 -16.67 -17.50 -19.57
C ALA A 420 -17.17 -16.49 -18.52
N LYS A 421 -17.70 -15.33 -18.96
CA LYS A 421 -18.33 -14.35 -18.05
C LYS A 421 -19.62 -14.88 -17.43
N ASP A 422 -20.46 -15.55 -18.23
CA ASP A 422 -21.66 -16.21 -17.72
C ASP A 422 -21.30 -17.33 -16.72
N LEU A 423 -20.26 -18.12 -17.00
CA LEU A 423 -19.73 -19.15 -16.10
C LEU A 423 -19.17 -18.56 -14.82
N PHE A 424 -18.47 -17.42 -14.90
CA PHE A 424 -17.96 -16.69 -13.75
C PHE A 424 -19.12 -16.31 -12.81
N GLU A 425 -20.20 -15.72 -13.32
CA GLU A 425 -21.37 -15.34 -12.50
C GLU A 425 -22.06 -16.55 -11.87
N ILE A 426 -22.14 -17.70 -12.58
CA ILE A 426 -22.68 -18.93 -12.03
C ILE A 426 -21.82 -19.43 -10.85
N ILE A 427 -20.50 -19.50 -11.04
CA ILE A 427 -19.58 -19.95 -9.98
C ILE A 427 -19.58 -18.98 -8.80
N TRP A 428 -19.67 -17.68 -9.07
CA TRP A 428 -19.75 -16.65 -8.03
C TRP A 428 -20.96 -16.85 -7.11
N THR A 429 -22.11 -17.24 -7.65
CA THR A 429 -23.38 -17.36 -6.91
C THR A 429 -23.65 -18.77 -6.39
N GLU A 430 -23.30 -19.80 -7.16
CA GLU A 430 -23.66 -21.19 -6.86
C GLU A 430 -22.44 -22.05 -6.47
N GLY A 431 -21.23 -21.57 -6.73
CA GLY A 431 -20.01 -22.39 -6.58
C GLY A 431 -19.88 -23.45 -7.67
N GLY A 432 -19.09 -24.47 -7.38
CA GLY A 432 -18.94 -25.65 -8.24
C GLY A 432 -17.67 -25.66 -9.09
N ASP A 433 -17.45 -26.77 -9.79
CA ASP A 433 -16.31 -26.95 -10.70
C ASP A 433 -16.62 -26.39 -12.10
N PRO A 434 -15.75 -25.54 -12.67
CA PRO A 434 -15.98 -24.91 -13.97
C PRO A 434 -16.26 -25.90 -15.09
N ALA A 435 -15.50 -26.99 -15.18
CA ALA A 435 -15.63 -27.96 -16.26
C ALA A 435 -16.94 -28.78 -16.14
N GLU A 436 -17.33 -29.14 -14.91
CA GLU A 436 -18.59 -29.82 -14.67
C GLU A 436 -19.81 -28.95 -15.02
N ILE A 437 -19.76 -27.65 -14.67
CA ILE A 437 -20.85 -26.72 -14.97
C ILE A 437 -21.01 -26.56 -16.48
N VAL A 438 -19.88 -26.39 -17.20
CA VAL A 438 -19.90 -26.29 -18.68
C VAL A 438 -20.51 -27.52 -19.31
N GLU A 439 -20.17 -28.72 -18.81
CA GLU A 439 -20.73 -29.97 -19.29
C GLU A 439 -22.24 -30.08 -18.99
N LYS A 440 -22.62 -29.92 -17.73
CA LYS A 440 -24.02 -30.08 -17.26
C LYS A 440 -24.98 -29.07 -17.90
N ARG A 441 -24.51 -27.84 -18.16
CA ARG A 441 -25.35 -26.77 -18.74
C ARG A 441 -25.20 -26.62 -20.25
N GLY A 442 -24.42 -27.50 -20.91
CA GLY A 442 -24.21 -27.47 -22.35
C GLY A 442 -23.64 -26.15 -22.82
N MET A 443 -22.66 -25.57 -22.06
CA MET A 443 -22.06 -24.27 -22.34
C MET A 443 -20.86 -24.34 -23.28
N LYS A 444 -20.54 -25.54 -23.80
CA LYS A 444 -19.45 -25.74 -24.76
C LYS A 444 -19.67 -24.90 -26.02
N GLN A 445 -18.60 -24.36 -26.55
CA GLN A 445 -18.60 -23.63 -27.80
C GLN A 445 -18.86 -24.59 -28.95
N VAL A 446 -19.68 -24.18 -29.93
CA VAL A 446 -19.89 -24.95 -31.15
C VAL A 446 -18.69 -24.70 -32.08
N THR A 447 -17.88 -25.72 -32.23
CA THR A 447 -16.69 -25.72 -33.11
C THR A 447 -16.96 -26.51 -34.42
N ASP A 448 -18.14 -27.11 -34.55
CA ASP A 448 -18.54 -27.80 -35.74
C ASP A 448 -18.65 -26.80 -36.92
N THR A 449 -17.68 -26.87 -37.82
CA THR A 449 -17.59 -26.02 -38.99
C THR A 449 -18.84 -26.15 -39.88
N GLY A 450 -19.45 -27.32 -39.99
CA GLY A 450 -20.67 -27.49 -40.75
C GLY A 450 -21.88 -26.77 -40.21
N ALA A 451 -22.05 -26.78 -38.88
CA ALA A 451 -23.12 -26.04 -38.22
C ALA A 451 -22.90 -24.50 -38.32
N ILE A 452 -21.63 -24.06 -38.19
CA ILE A 452 -21.27 -22.64 -38.36
C ILE A 452 -21.46 -22.20 -39.81
N GLU A 453 -21.03 -23.00 -40.78
CA GLU A 453 -21.22 -22.73 -42.21
C GLU A 453 -22.70 -22.56 -42.57
N LYS A 454 -23.55 -23.43 -42.08
CA LYS A 454 -25.00 -23.36 -42.30
C LYS A 454 -25.58 -22.07 -41.73
N ALA A 455 -25.21 -21.68 -40.52
CA ALA A 455 -25.66 -20.45 -39.91
C ALA A 455 -25.15 -19.20 -40.68
N VAL A 456 -23.91 -19.25 -41.17
CA VAL A 456 -23.34 -18.18 -42.03
C VAL A 456 -24.12 -18.07 -43.36
N ASP A 457 -24.41 -19.21 -44.03
CA ASP A 457 -25.15 -19.25 -45.26
C ASP A 457 -26.57 -18.69 -45.11
N GLU A 458 -27.27 -19.01 -44.05
CA GLU A 458 -28.59 -18.51 -43.74
C GLU A 458 -28.56 -16.97 -43.54
N ILE A 459 -27.56 -16.46 -42.85
CA ILE A 459 -27.45 -14.99 -42.63
C ILE A 459 -27.01 -14.25 -43.89
N ILE A 460 -26.11 -14.82 -44.68
CA ILE A 460 -25.72 -14.24 -46.00
C ILE A 460 -26.94 -14.19 -46.91
N ALA A 461 -27.70 -15.26 -47.03
CA ALA A 461 -28.90 -15.39 -47.87
C ALA A 461 -30.00 -14.38 -47.44
N ALA A 462 -30.17 -14.15 -46.15
CA ALA A 462 -31.18 -13.28 -45.60
C ALA A 462 -30.82 -11.76 -45.74
N ASN A 463 -29.55 -11.45 -46.08
CA ASN A 463 -29.07 -10.03 -46.09
C ASN A 463 -28.24 -9.66 -47.31
N PRO A 464 -28.75 -9.80 -48.52
CA PRO A 464 -27.98 -9.55 -49.77
C PRO A 464 -27.43 -8.13 -49.87
N ASP A 465 -28.16 -7.13 -49.41
CA ASP A 465 -27.73 -5.75 -49.43
C ASP A 465 -26.51 -5.51 -48.53
N LYS A 466 -26.41 -6.23 -47.41
CA LYS A 466 -25.29 -6.15 -46.50
C LYS A 466 -24.06 -6.89 -47.03
N VAL A 467 -24.25 -7.90 -47.85
CA VAL A 467 -23.16 -8.63 -48.53
C VAL A 467 -22.42 -7.69 -49.48
N GLU A 468 -23.13 -6.93 -50.30
CA GLU A 468 -22.52 -5.95 -51.22
C GLU A 468 -21.79 -4.84 -50.42
N GLN A 469 -22.36 -4.40 -49.31
CA GLN A 469 -21.70 -3.43 -48.43
C GLN A 469 -20.41 -4.00 -47.79
N ALA A 470 -20.40 -5.29 -47.40
CA ALA A 470 -19.24 -5.94 -46.79
C ALA A 470 -18.11 -6.14 -47.81
N LYS A 471 -18.43 -6.48 -49.05
CA LYS A 471 -17.45 -6.55 -50.14
C LYS A 471 -16.82 -5.20 -50.45
N ALA A 472 -17.60 -4.12 -50.39
CA ALA A 472 -17.08 -2.76 -50.56
C ALA A 472 -16.32 -2.23 -49.35
N LYS A 473 -16.67 -2.67 -48.13
CA LYS A 473 -16.09 -2.21 -46.88
C LYS A 473 -15.87 -3.39 -45.91
N PRO A 474 -14.65 -3.99 -45.85
CA PRO A 474 -14.35 -5.15 -45.04
C PRO A 474 -14.66 -5.03 -43.54
N SER A 475 -14.71 -3.81 -43.01
CA SER A 475 -15.10 -3.54 -41.61
C SER A 475 -16.55 -3.96 -41.28
N MET A 476 -17.39 -4.18 -42.27
CA MET A 476 -18.76 -4.68 -42.11
C MET A 476 -18.83 -6.19 -41.81
N LEU A 477 -17.73 -6.93 -41.92
CA LEU A 477 -17.66 -8.35 -41.44
C LEU A 477 -18.08 -8.48 -40.01
N GLY A 478 -17.73 -7.52 -39.14
CA GLY A 478 -18.13 -7.52 -37.71
C GLY A 478 -19.65 -7.58 -37.51
N TRP A 479 -20.44 -6.99 -38.42
CA TRP A 479 -21.91 -7.07 -38.37
C TRP A 479 -22.40 -8.52 -38.57
N PHE A 480 -21.86 -9.21 -39.61
CA PHE A 480 -22.20 -10.61 -39.90
C PHE A 480 -21.79 -11.55 -38.76
N VAL A 481 -20.57 -11.35 -38.22
CA VAL A 481 -20.11 -12.11 -37.03
C VAL A 481 -21.10 -11.90 -35.87
N GLY A 482 -21.55 -10.66 -35.63
CA GLY A 482 -22.54 -10.36 -34.59
C GLY A 482 -23.88 -11.08 -34.79
N GLN A 483 -24.36 -11.20 -36.05
CA GLN A 483 -25.61 -11.92 -36.35
C GLN A 483 -25.47 -13.44 -36.15
N VAL A 484 -24.36 -14.04 -36.58
CA VAL A 484 -24.07 -15.46 -36.36
C VAL A 484 -23.93 -15.76 -34.88
N MET A 485 -23.24 -14.90 -34.16
CA MET A 485 -23.14 -15.00 -32.67
C MET A 485 -24.52 -14.92 -32.00
N LYS A 486 -25.38 -14.03 -32.49
CA LYS A 486 -26.76 -13.91 -31.94
C LYS A 486 -27.60 -15.12 -32.23
N SER A 487 -27.58 -15.66 -33.47
CA SER A 487 -28.35 -16.85 -33.87
C SER A 487 -27.88 -18.10 -33.15
N SER A 488 -26.58 -18.23 -32.87
CA SER A 488 -25.99 -19.36 -32.13
C SER A 488 -26.10 -19.22 -30.60
N GLY A 489 -26.78 -18.17 -30.08
CA GLY A 489 -26.82 -17.87 -28.63
C GLY A 489 -25.47 -17.56 -28.00
N GLY A 490 -24.49 -17.13 -28.82
CA GLY A 490 -23.11 -16.83 -28.36
C GLY A 490 -22.20 -18.08 -28.34
N LYS A 491 -22.67 -19.22 -28.82
CA LYS A 491 -21.93 -20.50 -28.79
C LYS A 491 -21.02 -20.73 -30.00
N ALA A 492 -21.20 -20.02 -31.13
CA ALA A 492 -20.32 -20.14 -32.27
C ALA A 492 -18.92 -19.60 -31.97
N ASN A 493 -17.86 -20.21 -32.56
CA ASN A 493 -16.50 -19.68 -32.40
C ASN A 493 -16.33 -18.46 -33.30
N PRO A 494 -16.07 -17.24 -32.75
CA PRO A 494 -16.00 -16.01 -33.53
C PRO A 494 -14.87 -16.01 -34.58
N ALA A 495 -13.75 -16.68 -34.29
CA ALA A 495 -12.63 -16.81 -35.22
C ALA A 495 -13.00 -17.69 -36.42
N ALA A 496 -13.61 -18.86 -36.17
CA ALA A 496 -14.11 -19.75 -37.20
C ALA A 496 -15.21 -19.07 -38.05
N VAL A 497 -16.14 -18.34 -37.40
CA VAL A 497 -17.17 -17.57 -38.13
C VAL A 497 -16.53 -16.52 -39.02
N ASN A 498 -15.50 -15.84 -38.58
CA ASN A 498 -14.81 -14.80 -39.34
C ASN A 498 -14.05 -15.39 -40.55
N GLU A 499 -13.37 -16.55 -40.38
CA GLU A 499 -12.69 -17.24 -41.45
C GLU A 499 -13.68 -17.76 -42.54
N ILE A 500 -14.78 -18.36 -42.09
CA ILE A 500 -15.83 -18.84 -43.00
C ILE A 500 -16.47 -17.67 -43.75
N LEU A 501 -16.78 -16.59 -43.09
CA LEU A 501 -17.32 -15.36 -43.70
C LEU A 501 -16.38 -14.78 -44.74
N LYS A 502 -15.09 -14.67 -44.46
CA LYS A 502 -14.07 -14.19 -45.39
C LYS A 502 -14.01 -15.07 -46.63
N ALA A 503 -13.96 -16.39 -46.42
CA ALA A 503 -13.94 -17.33 -47.54
C ALA A 503 -15.18 -17.24 -48.42
N LYS A 504 -16.38 -17.17 -47.80
CA LYS A 504 -17.66 -17.11 -48.55
C LYS A 504 -17.95 -15.73 -49.22
N LEU A 505 -17.49 -14.67 -48.65
CA LEU A 505 -17.66 -13.31 -49.21
C LEU A 505 -16.53 -12.93 -50.16
N GLY A 506 -15.44 -13.69 -50.20
CA GLY A 506 -14.28 -13.41 -51.04
C GLY A 506 -13.49 -12.17 -50.66
N ILE A 507 -13.34 -11.89 -49.34
CA ILE A 507 -12.72 -10.71 -48.77
C ILE A 507 -11.48 -11.06 -47.99
#